data_e38f62364d5be59fb4d02a6ea1dd565e
#
_entry.id   e38f62364d5be59fb4d02a6ea1dd565e
#
_cell.length_a   1.000
_cell.length_b   1.000
_cell.length_c   1.000
_cell.angle_alpha   90.00
_cell.angle_beta   90.00
_cell.angle_gamma   90.00
#
_symmetry.space_group_name_H-M   'P 1'
#
loop_
_entity.id
_entity.type
_entity.pdbx_description
1 polymer ?
#
loop_
_entity_poly.entity_id
_entity_poly.type
_entity_poly.pdbx_seq_one_letter_code
_entity_poly.pdbx_strand_id
1 'polypeptide(L)'
;MENIAYYNGKISSIEEMTIPMNERSSYFGDGVYDAMFTVDHVPLQLDDHLRRFYRSAKKIDIDIPMPFEELRAMVLDFCRRIDSPDAMAYVQATRGVGMRGHAYRFAGGTPSLWVWVKPDMLDPMDRSYKAITMEDTRYFHCDIKTINLLPAVIYTQRAEEAGCDETILHRGDRVTECAHSNAVSYTHLRAH
;
A
#
# COMPACT_ATOMS: atom_id res chain seq x y z
N MET A 1 -1.34 -5.81 21.87
CA MET A 1 0.00 -5.72 21.23
C MET A 1 0.11 -4.36 20.58
N GLU A 2 1.27 -3.70 20.63
CA GLU A 2 1.47 -2.40 19.98
C GLU A 2 1.35 -2.49 18.46
N ASN A 3 1.89 -3.54 17.85
CA ASN A 3 1.73 -3.83 16.44
C ASN A 3 1.88 -5.33 16.18
N ILE A 4 1.56 -5.80 14.97
CA ILE A 4 1.68 -7.20 14.59
C ILE A 4 2.06 -7.31 13.11
N ALA A 5 2.96 -8.22 12.79
CA ALA A 5 3.41 -8.50 11.44
C ALA A 5 3.42 -10.01 11.15
N TYR A 6 3.18 -10.33 9.89
CA TYR A 6 3.28 -11.66 9.31
C TYR A 6 4.20 -11.63 8.09
N TYR A 7 5.07 -12.60 7.96
CA TYR A 7 5.85 -12.86 6.76
C TYR A 7 5.98 -14.37 6.54
N ASN A 8 5.37 -14.88 5.48
CA ASN A 8 5.48 -16.28 5.05
C ASN A 8 5.35 -17.33 6.18
N GLY A 9 4.32 -17.20 7.03
CA GLY A 9 4.05 -18.12 8.15
C GLY A 9 4.65 -17.71 9.50
N LYS A 10 5.57 -16.72 9.54
CA LYS A 10 6.10 -16.17 10.78
C LYS A 10 5.26 -14.97 11.25
N ILE A 11 4.93 -14.93 12.53
CA ILE A 11 4.26 -13.79 13.19
C ILE A 11 5.19 -13.22 14.26
N SER A 12 5.34 -11.89 14.31
CA SER A 12 6.10 -11.16 15.32
C SER A 12 5.64 -9.69 15.37
N SER A 13 6.31 -8.83 16.13
CA SER A 13 6.20 -7.39 15.92
C SER A 13 6.86 -6.96 14.60
N ILE A 14 6.56 -5.75 14.12
CA ILE A 14 7.19 -5.21 12.90
C ILE A 14 8.70 -5.10 13.08
N GLU A 15 9.15 -4.67 14.26
CA GLU A 15 10.55 -4.41 14.59
C GLU A 15 11.40 -5.69 14.64
N GLU A 16 10.78 -6.81 15.01
CA GLU A 16 11.46 -8.12 15.09
C GLU A 16 11.37 -8.92 13.80
N MET A 17 10.52 -8.48 12.86
CA MET A 17 10.35 -9.19 11.59
C MET A 17 11.59 -8.99 10.71
N THR A 18 12.07 -10.09 10.15
CA THR A 18 13.19 -10.10 9.22
C THR A 18 12.79 -10.72 7.90
N ILE A 19 13.28 -10.15 6.81
CA ILE A 19 13.09 -10.66 5.46
C ILE A 19 14.45 -11.02 4.83
N PRO A 20 14.51 -11.98 3.91
CA PRO A 20 15.75 -12.32 3.22
C PRO A 20 16.30 -11.12 2.42
N MET A 21 17.63 -10.93 2.46
CA MET A 21 18.29 -9.85 1.74
C MET A 21 18.08 -9.92 0.23
N ASN A 22 17.91 -11.12 -0.30
CA ASN A 22 17.64 -11.38 -1.72
C ASN A 22 16.14 -11.47 -2.06
N GLU A 23 15.28 -10.86 -1.24
CA GLU A 23 13.88 -10.61 -1.59
C GLU A 23 13.81 -9.69 -2.81
N ARG A 24 13.05 -10.06 -3.84
CA ARG A 24 13.02 -9.33 -5.12
C ARG A 24 12.45 -7.92 -5.00
N SER A 25 11.63 -7.67 -3.98
CA SER A 25 11.19 -6.32 -3.64
C SER A 25 12.35 -5.35 -3.40
N SER A 26 13.43 -5.82 -2.77
CA SER A 26 14.64 -5.03 -2.47
C SER A 26 15.44 -4.64 -3.72
N TYR A 27 15.38 -5.46 -4.78
CA TYR A 27 16.12 -5.19 -6.02
C TYR A 27 15.30 -4.39 -7.04
N PHE A 28 14.02 -4.70 -7.17
CA PHE A 28 13.22 -4.31 -8.32
C PHE A 28 11.89 -3.63 -7.95
N GLY A 29 11.48 -3.66 -6.68
CA GLY A 29 10.09 -3.36 -6.34
C GLY A 29 9.12 -4.35 -7.01
N ASP A 30 9.52 -5.63 -7.18
CA ASP A 30 8.76 -6.67 -7.88
C ASP A 30 7.63 -7.21 -6.98
N GLY A 31 6.59 -6.40 -6.84
CA GLY A 31 5.46 -6.73 -5.98
C GLY A 31 4.35 -5.68 -6.01
N VAL A 32 3.29 -6.00 -5.32
CA VAL A 32 2.09 -5.18 -5.14
C VAL A 32 1.75 -5.04 -3.67
N TYR A 33 0.99 -4.00 -3.34
CA TYR A 33 0.52 -3.79 -1.97
C TYR A 33 -0.90 -3.25 -1.96
N ASP A 34 -1.52 -3.26 -0.80
CA ASP A 34 -2.67 -2.45 -0.47
C ASP A 34 -2.63 -2.04 1.01
N ALA A 35 -3.30 -0.95 1.35
CA ALA A 35 -3.39 -0.43 2.70
C ALA A 35 -4.77 0.12 2.96
N MET A 36 -5.25 -0.03 4.20
CA MET A 36 -6.54 0.44 4.64
C MET A 36 -6.49 0.85 6.11
N PHE A 37 -7.22 1.89 6.45
CA PHE A 37 -7.40 2.27 7.85
C PHE A 37 -8.43 1.38 8.54
N THR A 38 -8.31 1.27 9.85
CA THR A 38 -9.30 0.66 10.73
C THR A 38 -9.86 1.71 11.68
N VAL A 39 -11.13 1.56 12.00
CA VAL A 39 -11.81 2.34 13.03
C VAL A 39 -12.51 1.35 13.95
N ASP A 40 -12.32 1.49 15.25
CA ASP A 40 -12.83 0.53 16.25
C ASP A 40 -12.48 -0.94 15.90
N HIS A 41 -11.23 -1.19 15.52
CA HIS A 41 -10.73 -2.49 15.07
C HIS A 41 -11.37 -3.04 13.79
N VAL A 42 -12.19 -2.26 13.09
CA VAL A 42 -12.85 -2.68 11.83
C VAL A 42 -12.14 -2.04 10.64
N PRO A 43 -11.49 -2.83 9.77
CA PRO A 43 -10.85 -2.30 8.56
C PRO A 43 -11.92 -1.78 7.58
N LEU A 44 -11.72 -0.53 7.13
CA LEU A 44 -12.61 0.13 6.18
C LEU A 44 -12.47 -0.50 4.80
N GLN A 45 -13.59 -0.84 4.15
CA GLN A 45 -13.65 -1.38 2.78
C GLN A 45 -12.69 -2.58 2.54
N LEU A 46 -12.49 -3.43 3.55
CA LEU A 46 -11.53 -4.54 3.52
C LEU A 46 -11.63 -5.38 2.24
N ASP A 47 -12.84 -5.80 1.88
CA ASP A 47 -13.05 -6.68 0.73
C ASP A 47 -12.64 -6.01 -0.60
N ASP A 48 -12.89 -4.71 -0.76
CA ASP A 48 -12.53 -3.97 -1.97
C ASP A 48 -11.01 -3.75 -2.07
N HIS A 49 -10.35 -3.47 -0.93
CA HIS A 49 -8.90 -3.40 -0.84
C HIS A 49 -8.27 -4.74 -1.20
N LEU A 50 -8.73 -5.84 -0.62
CA LEU A 50 -8.21 -7.17 -0.95
C LEU A 50 -8.48 -7.57 -2.40
N ARG A 51 -9.69 -7.30 -2.95
CA ARG A 51 -9.96 -7.55 -4.38
C ARG A 51 -9.02 -6.76 -5.29
N ARG A 52 -8.70 -5.50 -4.95
CA ARG A 52 -7.72 -4.70 -5.69
C ARG A 52 -6.32 -5.29 -5.59
N PHE A 53 -5.92 -5.73 -4.40
CA PHE A 53 -4.64 -6.38 -4.14
C PHE A 53 -4.44 -7.63 -5.01
N TYR A 54 -5.40 -8.58 -4.99
CA TYR A 54 -5.35 -9.78 -5.83
C TYR A 54 -5.38 -9.46 -7.32
N ARG A 55 -6.18 -8.49 -7.74
CA ARG A 55 -6.23 -8.03 -9.14
C ARG A 55 -4.90 -7.43 -9.59
N SER A 56 -4.26 -6.63 -8.73
CA SER A 56 -2.94 -6.06 -9.03
C SER A 56 -1.87 -7.12 -9.13
N ALA A 57 -1.85 -8.10 -8.22
CA ALA A 57 -0.92 -9.22 -8.25
C ALA A 57 -1.06 -10.03 -9.55
N LYS A 58 -2.29 -10.34 -9.96
CA LYS A 58 -2.57 -11.07 -11.19
C LYS A 58 -2.08 -10.35 -12.45
N LYS A 59 -2.11 -9.01 -12.48
CA LYS A 59 -1.63 -8.22 -13.63
C LYS A 59 -0.12 -8.33 -13.86
N ILE A 60 0.64 -8.76 -12.87
CA ILE A 60 2.09 -8.96 -12.95
C ILE A 60 2.47 -10.42 -12.67
N ASP A 61 1.55 -11.35 -12.85
CA ASP A 61 1.76 -12.80 -12.72
C ASP A 61 2.32 -13.22 -11.35
N ILE A 62 1.82 -12.61 -10.27
CA ILE A 62 2.10 -13.03 -8.90
C ILE A 62 0.85 -13.75 -8.36
N ASP A 63 1.00 -15.05 -8.10
CA ASP A 63 -0.01 -15.84 -7.41
C ASP A 63 0.17 -15.68 -5.89
N ILE A 64 -0.72 -14.95 -5.24
CA ILE A 64 -0.66 -14.70 -3.79
C ILE A 64 -0.77 -16.05 -3.07
N PRO A 65 0.20 -16.40 -2.18
CA PRO A 65 0.28 -17.74 -1.57
C PRO A 65 -0.70 -17.94 -0.41
N MET A 66 -1.86 -17.29 -0.46
CA MET A 66 -2.93 -17.40 0.52
C MET A 66 -4.26 -17.13 -0.17
N PRO A 67 -5.31 -17.93 0.05
CA PRO A 67 -6.65 -17.66 -0.47
C PRO A 67 -7.24 -16.36 0.09
N PHE A 68 -8.14 -15.72 -0.66
CA PHE A 68 -8.77 -14.45 -0.30
C PHE A 68 -9.42 -14.49 1.10
N GLU A 69 -10.21 -15.51 1.39
CA GLU A 69 -10.94 -15.61 2.67
C GLU A 69 -10.00 -15.83 3.87
N GLU A 70 -8.88 -16.51 3.64
CA GLU A 70 -7.87 -16.72 4.68
C GLU A 70 -7.10 -15.43 4.98
N LEU A 71 -6.70 -14.68 3.95
CA LEU A 71 -6.08 -13.37 4.13
C LEU A 71 -7.04 -12.37 4.78
N ARG A 72 -8.30 -12.39 4.37
CA ARG A 72 -9.36 -11.59 4.99
C ARG A 72 -9.50 -11.88 6.48
N ALA A 73 -9.56 -13.14 6.85
CA ALA A 73 -9.67 -13.59 8.25
C ALA A 73 -8.43 -13.16 9.06
N MET A 74 -7.23 -13.28 8.47
CA MET A 74 -5.98 -12.85 9.12
C MET A 74 -5.95 -11.35 9.39
N VAL A 75 -6.33 -10.51 8.43
CA VAL A 75 -6.38 -9.05 8.61
C VAL A 75 -7.35 -8.69 9.74
N LEU A 76 -8.56 -9.29 9.75
CA LEU A 76 -9.54 -9.07 10.81
C LEU A 76 -9.03 -9.53 12.19
N ASP A 77 -8.34 -10.66 12.27
CA ASP A 77 -7.73 -11.14 13.52
C ASP A 77 -6.66 -10.17 14.00
N PHE A 78 -5.77 -9.71 13.12
CA PHE A 78 -4.69 -8.79 13.48
C PHE A 78 -5.22 -7.44 13.97
N CYS A 79 -6.24 -6.89 13.32
CA CYS A 79 -6.87 -5.64 13.76
C CYS A 79 -7.46 -5.75 15.19
N ARG A 80 -7.98 -6.93 15.57
CA ARG A 80 -8.52 -7.16 16.92
C ARG A 80 -7.45 -7.41 17.99
N ARG A 81 -6.24 -7.78 17.59
CA ARG A 81 -5.15 -8.15 18.52
C ARG A 81 -4.28 -6.97 18.92
N ILE A 82 -4.29 -5.89 18.19
CA ILE A 82 -3.58 -4.67 18.59
C ILE A 82 -4.39 -3.88 19.61
N ASP A 83 -3.69 -3.14 20.47
CA ASP A 83 -4.31 -2.42 21.59
C ASP A 83 -5.07 -1.16 21.11
N SER A 84 -4.61 -0.54 20.02
CA SER A 84 -5.26 0.65 19.44
C SER A 84 -6.49 0.27 18.62
N PRO A 85 -7.65 0.91 18.85
CA PRO A 85 -8.85 0.70 18.03
C PRO A 85 -8.66 1.21 16.60
N ASP A 86 -7.88 2.29 16.43
CA ASP A 86 -7.60 2.90 15.14
C ASP A 86 -6.20 2.52 14.68
N ALA A 87 -6.09 2.07 13.45
CA ALA A 87 -4.87 1.50 12.93
C ALA A 87 -4.80 1.59 11.40
N MET A 88 -3.62 1.31 10.86
CA MET A 88 -3.42 0.98 9.46
C MET A 88 -3.10 -0.51 9.33
N ALA A 89 -3.86 -1.19 8.47
CA ALA A 89 -3.55 -2.53 7.99
C ALA A 89 -2.92 -2.46 6.60
N TYR A 90 -1.87 -3.22 6.40
CA TYR A 90 -1.09 -3.27 5.16
C TYR A 90 -0.91 -4.72 4.70
N VAL A 91 -1.07 -4.94 3.42
CA VAL A 91 -0.79 -6.23 2.78
C VAL A 91 0.15 -6.03 1.59
N GLN A 92 1.13 -6.92 1.42
CA GLN A 92 2.06 -6.88 0.31
C GLN A 92 2.36 -8.30 -0.19
N ALA A 93 2.38 -8.48 -1.50
CA ALA A 93 2.87 -9.69 -2.13
C ALA A 93 3.99 -9.35 -3.10
N THR A 94 5.04 -10.17 -3.09
CA THR A 94 6.16 -10.04 -4.01
C THR A 94 6.33 -11.32 -4.80
N ARG A 95 7.15 -11.28 -5.87
CA ARG A 95 7.50 -12.50 -6.59
C ARG A 95 8.39 -13.46 -5.78
N GLY A 96 8.78 -13.07 -4.58
CA GLY A 96 9.52 -13.89 -3.64
C GLY A 96 11.03 -13.67 -3.67
N VAL A 97 11.72 -14.61 -3.06
CA VAL A 97 13.17 -14.62 -2.87
C VAL A 97 13.86 -15.20 -4.10
N GLY A 98 14.97 -14.61 -4.53
CA GLY A 98 15.73 -15.14 -5.66
C GLY A 98 17.01 -14.37 -5.94
N MET A 99 17.77 -14.86 -6.92
CA MET A 99 18.97 -14.18 -7.37
C MET A 99 18.62 -12.94 -8.21
N ARG A 100 19.51 -11.93 -8.21
CA ARG A 100 19.31 -10.71 -8.96
C ARG A 100 19.37 -10.98 -10.47
N GLY A 101 18.21 -11.11 -11.08
CA GLY A 101 18.01 -11.28 -12.51
C GLY A 101 16.58 -10.84 -12.87
N HIS A 102 16.37 -10.14 -14.00
CA HIS A 102 15.09 -9.51 -14.33
C HIS A 102 13.99 -10.55 -14.66
N ALA A 103 14.35 -11.63 -15.36
CA ALA A 103 13.37 -12.64 -15.75
C ALA A 103 12.80 -13.41 -14.53
N TYR A 104 11.54 -13.81 -14.63
CA TYR A 104 10.81 -14.52 -13.56
C TYR A 104 11.47 -15.82 -13.12
N ARG A 105 12.19 -16.52 -14.02
CA ARG A 105 12.94 -17.74 -13.69
C ARG A 105 14.02 -17.57 -12.60
N PHE A 106 14.41 -16.33 -12.30
CA PHE A 106 15.36 -16.04 -11.22
C PHE A 106 14.70 -15.89 -9.84
N ALA A 107 13.36 -15.86 -9.79
CA ALA A 107 12.64 -16.01 -8.53
C ALA A 107 12.67 -17.44 -8.06
N GLY A 108 12.58 -17.65 -6.74
CA GLY A 108 12.61 -18.99 -6.13
C GLY A 108 11.33 -19.81 -6.30
N GLY A 109 10.39 -19.34 -7.12
CA GLY A 109 9.15 -20.03 -7.46
C GLY A 109 8.00 -19.84 -6.46
N THR A 110 8.27 -19.36 -5.25
CA THR A 110 7.23 -19.10 -4.24
C THR A 110 7.13 -17.60 -3.95
N PRO A 111 6.00 -16.97 -4.24
CA PRO A 111 5.75 -15.57 -3.85
C PRO A 111 5.82 -15.39 -2.33
N SER A 112 6.22 -14.20 -1.89
CA SER A 112 6.20 -13.84 -0.47
C SER A 112 4.97 -13.01 -0.16
N LEU A 113 4.40 -13.23 1.03
CA LEU A 113 3.26 -12.47 1.54
C LEU A 113 3.62 -11.81 2.87
N TRP A 114 3.34 -10.51 2.97
CA TRP A 114 3.50 -9.69 4.16
C TRP A 114 2.14 -9.13 4.57
N VAL A 115 1.91 -9.13 5.86
CA VAL A 115 0.77 -8.43 6.46
C VAL A 115 1.28 -7.74 7.71
N TRP A 116 0.90 -6.50 7.94
CA TRP A 116 1.10 -5.89 9.24
C TRP A 116 -0.05 -4.96 9.59
N VAL A 117 -0.25 -4.78 10.89
CA VAL A 117 -1.19 -3.82 11.46
C VAL A 117 -0.47 -3.05 12.56
N LYS A 118 -0.56 -1.72 12.51
CA LYS A 118 0.02 -0.81 13.50
C LYS A 118 -0.95 0.32 13.83
N PRO A 119 -0.86 0.93 15.03
CA PRO A 119 -1.64 2.11 15.36
C PRO A 119 -1.42 3.22 14.32
N ASP A 120 -2.51 3.80 13.88
CA ASP A 120 -2.53 4.95 12.99
C ASP A 120 -3.91 5.61 13.06
N MET A 121 -4.01 6.91 12.79
CA MET A 121 -5.27 7.63 12.86
C MET A 121 -5.61 8.24 11.51
N LEU A 122 -6.90 8.18 11.16
CA LEU A 122 -7.43 8.97 10.06
C LEU A 122 -7.39 10.45 10.42
N ASP A 123 -6.94 11.26 9.50
CA ASP A 123 -7.10 12.70 9.60
C ASP A 123 -8.59 13.08 9.69
N PRO A 124 -8.94 14.14 10.46
CA PRO A 124 -10.32 14.64 10.48
C PRO A 124 -10.84 14.92 9.08
N MET A 125 -12.08 14.50 8.81
CA MET A 125 -12.70 14.62 7.46
C MET A 125 -12.90 16.07 7.01
N ASP A 126 -12.87 17.02 7.93
CA ASP A 126 -13.00 18.46 7.69
C ASP A 126 -11.66 19.20 7.65
N ARG A 127 -10.55 18.47 7.76
CA ARG A 127 -9.20 19.05 7.65
C ARG A 127 -8.97 19.63 6.26
N SER A 128 -8.51 20.87 6.21
CA SER A 128 -8.05 21.50 4.98
C SER A 128 -6.57 21.17 4.74
N TYR A 129 -6.25 20.82 3.50
CA TYR A 129 -4.89 20.50 3.07
C TYR A 129 -4.32 21.59 2.17
N LYS A 130 -3.05 21.89 2.34
CA LYS A 130 -2.27 22.68 1.39
C LYS A 130 -1.57 21.74 0.42
N ALA A 131 -1.62 22.06 -0.87
CA ALA A 131 -0.99 21.24 -1.87
C ALA A 131 -0.17 22.08 -2.86
N ILE A 132 0.92 21.50 -3.35
CA ILE A 132 1.61 21.98 -4.56
C ILE A 132 1.14 21.17 -5.78
N THR A 133 1.45 21.64 -6.97
CA THR A 133 1.23 20.88 -8.21
C THR A 133 2.57 20.52 -8.85
N MET A 134 2.69 19.31 -9.40
CA MET A 134 3.88 18.85 -10.10
C MET A 134 3.52 18.00 -11.32
N GLU A 135 4.41 17.97 -12.31
CA GLU A 135 4.30 17.06 -13.46
C GLU A 135 4.35 15.59 -13.01
N ASP A 136 3.39 14.78 -13.45
CA ASP A 136 3.34 13.35 -13.16
C ASP A 136 4.34 12.59 -14.05
N THR A 137 5.48 12.25 -13.47
CA THR A 137 6.53 11.47 -14.12
C THR A 137 6.48 9.98 -13.78
N ARG A 138 5.41 9.51 -13.12
CA ARG A 138 5.21 8.08 -12.86
C ARG A 138 5.07 7.31 -14.17
N TYR A 139 5.45 6.02 -14.16
CA TYR A 139 5.27 5.16 -15.32
C TYR A 139 3.77 4.88 -15.62
N PHE A 140 3.45 4.31 -16.80
CA PHE A 140 2.06 4.19 -17.25
C PHE A 140 1.26 3.03 -16.66
N HIS A 141 1.83 2.20 -15.80
CA HIS A 141 1.14 1.10 -15.12
C HIS A 141 0.56 1.50 -13.75
N CYS A 142 0.07 2.74 -13.63
CA CYS A 142 -0.52 3.23 -12.36
C CYS A 142 -1.86 2.55 -12.00
N ASP A 143 -2.42 1.74 -12.90
CA ASP A 143 -3.57 0.87 -12.66
C ASP A 143 -3.23 -0.41 -11.88
N ILE A 144 -1.93 -0.63 -11.61
CA ILE A 144 -1.40 -1.69 -10.76
C ILE A 144 -0.85 -1.05 -9.49
N LYS A 145 -1.34 -1.45 -8.33
CA LYS A 145 -0.87 -0.91 -7.05
C LYS A 145 0.46 -1.56 -6.66
N THR A 146 1.53 -1.18 -7.39
CA THR A 146 2.90 -1.71 -7.19
C THR A 146 3.62 -1.03 -6.03
N ILE A 147 4.65 -1.69 -5.49
CA ILE A 147 5.56 -1.13 -4.49
C ILE A 147 6.64 -0.20 -5.08
N ASN A 148 6.56 0.16 -6.36
CA ASN A 148 7.48 1.11 -7.02
C ASN A 148 7.07 2.55 -6.68
N LEU A 149 7.25 2.95 -5.42
CA LEU A 149 6.74 4.20 -4.87
C LEU A 149 7.79 5.35 -4.83
N LEU A 150 8.96 5.16 -5.44
CA LEU A 150 9.98 6.21 -5.43
C LEU A 150 9.47 7.57 -5.95
N PRO A 151 8.68 7.66 -7.03
CA PRO A 151 8.10 8.95 -7.43
C PRO A 151 7.20 9.56 -6.35
N ALA A 152 6.35 8.77 -5.71
CA ALA A 152 5.48 9.23 -4.61
C ALA A 152 6.31 9.78 -3.43
N VAL A 153 7.40 9.10 -3.06
CA VAL A 153 8.32 9.57 -2.01
C VAL A 153 8.90 10.93 -2.38
N ILE A 154 9.36 11.12 -3.63
CA ILE A 154 9.92 12.38 -4.10
C ILE A 154 8.86 13.49 -4.06
N TYR A 155 7.64 13.24 -4.53
CA TYR A 155 6.56 14.23 -4.54
C TYR A 155 6.14 14.62 -3.14
N THR A 156 6.02 13.67 -2.22
CA THR A 156 5.71 13.94 -0.81
C THR A 156 6.79 14.80 -0.17
N GLN A 157 8.06 14.47 -0.41
CA GLN A 157 9.19 15.26 0.10
C GLN A 157 9.16 16.71 -0.43
N ARG A 158 8.81 16.94 -1.69
CA ARG A 158 8.68 18.29 -2.26
C ARG A 158 7.53 19.08 -1.67
N ALA A 159 6.42 18.42 -1.38
CA ALA A 159 5.31 19.07 -0.67
C ALA A 159 5.74 19.50 0.74
N GLU A 160 6.40 18.64 1.49
CA GLU A 160 6.90 18.94 2.83
C GLU A 160 7.90 20.10 2.82
N GLU A 161 8.88 20.11 1.91
CA GLU A 161 9.83 21.22 1.72
C GLU A 161 9.16 22.56 1.41
N ALA A 162 8.01 22.52 0.74
CA ALA A 162 7.18 23.68 0.43
C ALA A 162 6.23 24.10 1.57
N GLY A 163 6.23 23.39 2.70
CA GLY A 163 5.29 23.60 3.81
C GLY A 163 3.85 23.21 3.46
N CYS A 164 3.69 22.23 2.58
CA CYS A 164 2.43 21.69 2.11
C CYS A 164 2.24 20.24 2.56
N ASP A 165 0.99 19.79 2.59
CA ASP A 165 0.61 18.46 3.05
C ASP A 165 0.63 17.43 1.92
N GLU A 166 0.43 17.85 0.66
CA GLU A 166 0.25 16.94 -0.47
C GLU A 166 0.73 17.54 -1.80
N THR A 167 0.96 16.69 -2.79
CA THR A 167 1.22 17.07 -4.18
C THR A 167 0.11 16.58 -5.09
N ILE A 168 -0.52 17.49 -5.84
CA ILE A 168 -1.43 17.17 -6.92
C ILE A 168 -0.62 16.99 -8.20
N LEU A 169 -0.74 15.85 -8.84
CA LEU A 169 -0.01 15.48 -10.03
C LEU A 169 -0.82 15.74 -11.30
N HIS A 170 -0.16 16.21 -12.36
CA HIS A 170 -0.80 16.46 -13.64
C HIS A 170 0.09 16.04 -14.81
N ARG A 171 -0.52 15.75 -15.96
CA ARG A 171 0.14 15.56 -17.25
C ARG A 171 -0.43 16.57 -18.23
N GLY A 172 0.35 17.60 -18.55
CA GLY A 172 -0.14 18.75 -19.26
C GLY A 172 -1.26 19.46 -18.46
N ASP A 173 -2.43 19.60 -19.05
CA ASP A 173 -3.62 20.24 -18.48
C ASP A 173 -4.54 19.31 -17.68
N ARG A 174 -4.18 18.02 -17.55
CA ARG A 174 -5.00 17.00 -16.90
C ARG A 174 -4.43 16.56 -15.55
N VAL A 175 -5.21 16.74 -14.48
CA VAL A 175 -4.92 16.15 -13.16
C VAL A 175 -5.00 14.63 -13.26
N THR A 176 -4.03 13.94 -12.70
CA THR A 176 -3.93 12.47 -12.74
C THR A 176 -4.20 11.83 -11.38
N GLU A 177 -3.56 12.31 -10.32
CA GLU A 177 -3.61 11.72 -8.98
C GLU A 177 -2.99 12.69 -7.95
N CYS A 178 -2.94 12.30 -6.69
CA CYS A 178 -2.05 12.87 -5.68
C CYS A 178 -0.83 11.98 -5.43
N ALA A 179 0.16 12.45 -4.67
CA ALA A 179 1.38 11.67 -4.37
C ALA A 179 1.05 10.40 -3.58
N HIS A 180 0.20 10.50 -2.56
CA HIS A 180 -0.20 9.37 -1.69
C HIS A 180 -1.68 9.34 -1.33
N SER A 181 -2.46 10.34 -1.79
CA SER A 181 -3.92 10.42 -1.60
C SER A 181 -4.66 10.30 -2.93
N ASN A 182 -6.00 10.34 -2.87
CA ASN A 182 -6.84 10.39 -4.07
C ASN A 182 -7.25 11.83 -4.38
N ALA A 183 -7.28 12.20 -5.67
CA ALA A 183 -7.86 13.46 -6.13
C ALA A 183 -9.31 13.23 -6.55
N VAL A 184 -10.25 13.89 -5.88
CA VAL A 184 -11.67 13.89 -6.24
C VAL A 184 -12.13 15.34 -6.42
N SER A 185 -12.69 15.68 -7.58
CA SER A 185 -13.20 17.01 -7.83
C SER A 185 -14.72 17.02 -7.99
N TYR A 186 -15.38 18.00 -7.37
CA TYR A 186 -16.80 18.23 -7.48
C TYR A 186 -17.05 19.55 -8.19
N THR A 187 -17.76 19.53 -9.31
CA THR A 187 -18.11 20.75 -10.04
C THR A 187 -19.36 21.43 -9.47
N HIS A 188 -20.24 20.66 -8.79
CA HIS A 188 -21.46 21.18 -8.17
C HIS A 188 -21.73 20.43 -6.86
N LEU A 189 -21.64 21.14 -5.73
CA LEU A 189 -22.20 20.68 -4.46
C LEU A 189 -23.67 21.12 -4.44
N ARG A 190 -24.61 20.16 -4.50
CA ARG A 190 -26.01 20.45 -4.17
C ARG A 190 -26.10 20.55 -2.65
N ALA A 191 -26.39 21.75 -2.13
CA ALA A 191 -26.86 21.87 -0.76
C ALA A 191 -28.24 21.17 -0.68
N HIS A 192 -28.34 20.19 0.20
CA HIS A 192 -29.62 19.59 0.59
C HIS A 192 -30.13 20.24 1.85
#